data_782a6f25c30175c61af229b682373d5e
#
_entry.id   782a6f25c30175c61af229b682373d5e
#
_cell.length_a   1.000
_cell.length_b   1.000
_cell.length_c   1.000
_cell.angle_alpha   90.00
_cell.angle_beta   90.00
_cell.angle_gamma   90.00
#
_symmetry.space_group_name_H-M   'P 1'
#
loop_
_entity.id
_entity.type
_entity.pdbx_description
1 polymer ?
#
loop_
_entity_poly.entity_id
_entity_poly.type
_entity_poly.pdbx_seq_one_letter_code
_entity_poly.pdbx_strand_id
1 'polypeptide(L)'
;MLHTKIIDIKKDEIKTSIAEAFIKSSSYGASIIFNGTVRNINENKEVIGITYDSHDELVLKSFEEIYKETTEKLKIIDKAVFIEHIKGYVGLGETSIIIAVACKHRDEAYVLSRYIIEEIKKRSPIWKKEHYKNDESEWLKGNPCLLYTSDAADDMQCVDLGGRRIIKK
;
A
#
# COMPACT_ATOMS: atom_id res chain seq x y z
N MET A 1 9.67 16.02 0.41
CA MET A 1 9.55 15.82 -1.06
C MET A 1 8.66 14.61 -1.31
N LEU A 2 7.69 14.66 -2.24
CA LEU A 2 6.72 13.59 -2.51
C LEU A 2 6.60 13.34 -4.03
N HIS A 3 6.61 12.06 -4.42
CA HIS A 3 6.22 11.59 -5.75
C HIS A 3 5.15 10.50 -5.59
N THR A 4 4.05 10.61 -6.36
CA THR A 4 2.97 9.61 -6.37
C THR A 4 2.50 9.37 -7.79
N LYS A 5 2.29 8.11 -8.18
CA LYS A 5 1.79 7.75 -9.50
C LYS A 5 1.06 6.41 -9.48
N ILE A 6 -0.04 6.32 -10.24
CA ILE A 6 -0.64 5.05 -10.64
C ILE A 6 -0.17 4.74 -12.05
N ILE A 7 0.38 3.54 -12.25
CA ILE A 7 0.95 3.10 -13.51
C ILE A 7 0.02 2.08 -14.16
N ASP A 8 -0.54 2.42 -15.31
CA ASP A 8 -1.24 1.45 -16.16
C ASP A 8 -0.18 0.56 -16.84
N ILE A 9 -0.13 -0.73 -16.47
CA ILE A 9 0.87 -1.69 -16.97
C ILE A 9 0.85 -1.84 -18.49
N LYS A 10 -0.23 -1.46 -19.16
CA LYS A 10 -0.31 -1.46 -20.62
C LYS A 10 0.46 -0.33 -21.29
N LYS A 11 0.81 0.70 -20.52
CA LYS A 11 1.43 1.95 -21.04
C LYS A 11 2.84 2.18 -20.51
N ASP A 12 3.12 1.71 -19.30
CA ASP A 12 4.38 1.98 -18.60
C ASP A 12 4.69 0.85 -17.61
N GLU A 13 5.89 0.82 -17.07
CA GLU A 13 6.34 -0.15 -16.09
C GLU A 13 6.86 0.54 -14.83
N ILE A 14 6.77 -0.14 -13.70
CA ILE A 14 7.33 0.32 -12.44
C ILE A 14 8.84 0.02 -12.39
N LYS A 15 9.66 1.02 -12.04
CA LYS A 15 11.12 0.90 -12.04
C LYS A 15 11.73 1.33 -10.71
N THR A 16 12.38 0.39 -10.03
CA THR A 16 13.08 0.67 -8.76
C THR A 16 14.16 1.74 -8.93
N SER A 17 14.84 1.79 -10.09
CA SER A 17 15.88 2.79 -10.37
C SER A 17 15.37 4.24 -10.36
N ILE A 18 14.11 4.47 -10.74
CA ILE A 18 13.50 5.81 -10.67
C ILE A 18 13.28 6.19 -9.20
N ALA A 19 12.77 5.26 -8.40
CA ALA A 19 12.57 5.48 -6.96
C ALA A 19 13.90 5.74 -6.24
N GLU A 20 14.96 4.97 -6.54
CA GLU A 20 16.31 5.17 -6.01
C GLU A 20 16.85 6.56 -6.36
N ALA A 21 16.73 6.97 -7.62
CA ALA A 21 17.18 8.29 -8.06
C ALA A 21 16.43 9.43 -7.36
N PHE A 22 15.11 9.26 -7.15
CA PHE A 22 14.27 10.26 -6.51
C PHE A 22 14.63 10.50 -5.04
N ILE A 23 14.90 9.43 -4.27
CA ILE A 23 15.20 9.53 -2.83
C ILE A 23 16.69 9.83 -2.55
N LYS A 24 17.55 9.79 -3.57
CA LYS A 24 19.00 10.01 -3.42
C LYS A 24 19.30 11.47 -3.10
N SER A 25 19.83 11.73 -1.91
CA SER A 25 20.28 13.05 -1.46
C SER A 25 21.32 12.93 -0.38
N SER A 26 22.28 13.88 -0.36
CA SER A 26 23.27 14.00 0.72
C SER A 26 22.68 14.45 2.06
N SER A 27 21.42 14.92 2.05
CA SER A 27 20.71 15.35 3.27
C SER A 27 20.14 14.19 4.08
N TYR A 28 20.07 12.99 3.50
CA TYR A 28 19.48 11.82 4.14
C TYR A 28 20.53 10.78 4.47
N GLY A 29 20.55 10.32 5.71
CA GLY A 29 21.44 9.28 6.20
C GLY A 29 20.89 7.86 6.11
N ALA A 30 19.58 7.71 5.80
CA ALA A 30 18.93 6.41 5.67
C ALA A 30 17.86 6.42 4.59
N SER A 31 17.80 5.35 3.79
CA SER A 31 16.77 5.12 2.80
C SER A 31 16.27 3.68 2.86
N ILE A 32 14.99 3.47 2.59
CA ILE A 32 14.35 2.15 2.52
C ILE A 32 13.51 2.11 1.25
N ILE A 33 13.62 1.01 0.51
CA ILE A 33 12.78 0.70 -0.64
C ILE A 33 12.01 -0.57 -0.33
N PHE A 34 10.70 -0.46 -0.28
CA PHE A 34 9.78 -1.58 -0.15
C PHE A 34 9.21 -1.90 -1.54
N ASN A 35 9.44 -3.14 -1.99
CA ASN A 35 8.85 -3.69 -3.19
C ASN A 35 7.79 -4.71 -2.80
N GLY A 36 6.52 -4.44 -3.10
CA GLY A 36 5.44 -5.41 -2.99
C GLY A 36 5.34 -6.24 -4.26
N THR A 37 5.55 -7.54 -4.16
CA THR A 37 5.53 -8.47 -5.32
C THR A 37 4.40 -9.47 -5.21
N VAL A 38 4.01 -10.04 -6.36
CA VAL A 38 3.00 -11.09 -6.43
C VAL A 38 3.64 -12.43 -6.09
N ARG A 39 3.16 -13.07 -5.04
CA ARG A 39 3.62 -14.39 -4.60
C ARG A 39 2.76 -15.51 -5.18
N ASN A 40 3.32 -16.71 -5.30
CA ASN A 40 2.69 -17.87 -5.92
C ASN A 40 1.68 -18.65 -5.05
N ILE A 41 1.57 -18.33 -3.76
CA ILE A 41 0.65 -18.99 -2.83
C ILE A 41 -0.07 -17.94 -1.98
N ASN A 42 -1.39 -18.07 -1.89
CA ASN A 42 -2.23 -17.34 -0.93
C ASN A 42 -3.30 -18.28 -0.37
N GLU A 43 -3.46 -18.34 0.98
CA GLU A 43 -4.44 -19.20 1.68
C GLU A 43 -4.43 -20.65 1.18
N ASN A 44 -3.24 -21.22 0.96
CA ASN A 44 -3.00 -22.57 0.42
C ASN A 44 -3.47 -22.81 -1.03
N LYS A 45 -3.83 -21.75 -1.76
CA LYS A 45 -4.17 -21.80 -3.18
C LYS A 45 -3.00 -21.34 -4.05
N GLU A 46 -2.81 -21.98 -5.20
CA GLU A 46 -1.77 -21.62 -6.18
C GLU A 46 -2.23 -20.39 -6.98
N VAL A 47 -1.55 -19.26 -6.78
CA VAL A 47 -1.80 -18.00 -7.49
C VAL A 47 -0.97 -17.98 -8.77
N ILE A 48 -1.54 -17.51 -9.87
CA ILE A 48 -0.84 -17.33 -11.16
C ILE A 48 -0.64 -15.85 -11.53
N GLY A 49 -1.29 -14.94 -10.81
CA GLY A 49 -1.16 -13.50 -10.99
C GLY A 49 -2.25 -12.74 -10.25
N ILE A 50 -2.14 -11.42 -10.23
CA ILE A 50 -3.11 -10.51 -9.59
C ILE A 50 -3.48 -9.39 -10.56
N THR A 51 -4.77 -9.11 -10.73
CA THR A 51 -5.21 -7.89 -11.40
C THR A 51 -5.55 -6.84 -10.34
N TYR A 52 -4.93 -5.68 -10.47
CA TYR A 52 -5.24 -4.50 -9.65
C TYR A 52 -6.14 -3.54 -10.42
N ASP A 53 -7.14 -3.00 -9.74
CA ASP A 53 -7.95 -1.88 -10.20
C ASP A 53 -7.97 -0.78 -9.14
N SER A 54 -8.19 0.46 -9.56
CA SER A 54 -8.11 1.61 -8.67
C SER A 54 -8.95 2.78 -9.15
N HIS A 55 -9.45 3.57 -8.21
CA HIS A 55 -9.94 4.91 -8.51
C HIS A 55 -8.76 5.88 -8.42
N ASP A 56 -8.09 6.12 -9.54
CA ASP A 56 -6.77 6.74 -9.60
C ASP A 56 -6.71 8.08 -8.85
N GLU A 57 -7.68 8.98 -9.07
CA GLU A 57 -7.71 10.30 -8.39
C GLU A 57 -7.84 10.18 -6.87
N LEU A 58 -8.71 9.29 -6.38
CA LEU A 58 -8.88 9.07 -4.94
C LEU A 58 -7.67 8.39 -4.32
N VAL A 59 -7.01 7.49 -5.05
CA VAL A 59 -5.76 6.86 -4.59
C VAL A 59 -4.66 7.89 -4.44
N LEU A 60 -4.44 8.74 -5.46
CA LEU A 60 -3.42 9.79 -5.41
C LEU A 60 -3.69 10.76 -4.25
N LYS A 61 -4.95 11.17 -4.07
CA LYS A 61 -5.35 11.99 -2.93
C LYS A 61 -5.06 11.30 -1.58
N SER A 62 -5.36 10.00 -1.47
CA SER A 62 -5.07 9.24 -0.25
C SER A 62 -3.56 9.18 0.04
N PHE A 63 -2.71 9.04 -0.98
CA PHE A 63 -1.26 9.04 -0.82
C PHE A 63 -0.75 10.39 -0.31
N GLU A 64 -1.29 11.51 -0.83
CA GLU A 64 -0.96 12.86 -0.35
C GLU A 64 -1.40 13.08 1.11
N GLU A 65 -2.59 12.59 1.49
CA GLU A 65 -3.09 12.67 2.87
C GLU A 65 -2.20 11.87 3.82
N ILE A 66 -1.85 10.63 3.44
CA ILE A 66 -0.93 9.78 4.21
C ILE A 66 0.42 10.51 4.39
N TYR A 67 0.96 11.11 3.33
CA TYR A 67 2.21 11.87 3.42
C TYR A 67 2.11 13.06 4.40
N LYS A 68 1.02 13.83 4.38
CA LYS A 68 0.78 14.94 5.32
C LYS A 68 0.72 14.45 6.76
N GLU A 69 0.00 13.35 6.99
CA GLU A 69 -0.11 12.75 8.32
C GLU A 69 1.22 12.27 8.89
N THR A 70 2.17 11.85 8.06
CA THR A 70 3.51 11.48 8.55
C THR A 70 4.25 12.66 9.18
N THR A 71 3.98 13.90 8.73
CA THR A 71 4.51 15.10 9.37
C THR A 71 3.78 15.40 10.68
N GLU A 72 2.47 15.26 10.70
CA GLU A 72 1.63 15.62 11.84
C GLU A 72 1.71 14.60 12.98
N LYS A 73 1.57 13.31 12.64
CA LYS A 73 1.49 12.21 13.61
C LYS A 73 2.88 11.69 14.00
N LEU A 74 3.76 11.46 13.01
CA LEU A 74 5.10 10.90 13.26
C LEU A 74 6.15 11.95 13.53
N LYS A 75 5.85 13.25 13.31
CA LYS A 75 6.78 14.38 13.46
C LYS A 75 8.01 14.29 12.56
N ILE A 76 7.93 13.52 11.46
CA ILE A 76 8.99 13.40 10.47
C ILE A 76 8.83 14.52 9.44
N ILE A 77 9.63 15.57 9.55
CA ILE A 77 9.53 16.77 8.72
C ILE A 77 10.37 16.62 7.44
N ASP A 78 11.67 16.33 7.60
CA ASP A 78 12.63 16.17 6.51
C ASP A 78 12.59 14.75 5.99
N LYS A 79 11.94 14.57 4.84
CA LYS A 79 11.78 13.27 4.20
C LYS A 79 11.59 13.38 2.70
N ALA A 80 12.02 12.35 1.98
CA ALA A 80 11.60 12.05 0.62
C ALA A 80 10.71 10.81 0.63
N VAL A 81 9.63 10.83 -0.12
CA VAL A 81 8.68 9.72 -0.26
C VAL A 81 8.32 9.56 -1.73
N PHE A 82 8.47 8.35 -2.21
CA PHE A 82 8.10 7.92 -3.56
C PHE A 82 7.13 6.76 -3.47
N ILE A 83 5.98 6.85 -4.13
CA ILE A 83 4.96 5.81 -4.13
C ILE A 83 4.46 5.62 -5.56
N GLU A 84 4.64 4.43 -6.10
CA GLU A 84 4.03 4.02 -7.36
C GLU A 84 3.30 2.69 -7.20
N HIS A 85 2.09 2.59 -7.75
CA HIS A 85 1.29 1.37 -7.74
C HIS A 85 0.83 1.02 -9.15
N ILE A 86 0.83 -0.27 -9.49
CA ILE A 86 0.36 -0.78 -10.78
C ILE A 86 -1.17 -0.88 -10.80
N LYS A 87 -1.74 -0.53 -11.94
CA LYS A 87 -3.09 -0.87 -12.36
C LYS A 87 -3.03 -1.81 -13.56
N GLY A 88 -3.75 -2.93 -13.49
CA GLY A 88 -3.76 -3.99 -14.49
C GLY A 88 -3.25 -5.33 -13.94
N TYR A 89 -2.94 -6.26 -14.82
CA TYR A 89 -2.49 -7.59 -14.46
C TYR A 89 -0.98 -7.60 -14.16
N VAL A 90 -0.61 -8.20 -13.04
CA VAL A 90 0.78 -8.37 -12.57
C VAL A 90 1.04 -9.86 -12.39
N GLY A 91 2.08 -10.38 -13.03
CA GLY A 91 2.49 -11.77 -12.97
C GLY A 91 3.24 -12.12 -11.68
N LEU A 92 3.54 -13.42 -11.53
CA LEU A 92 4.30 -13.92 -10.37
C LEU A 92 5.69 -13.30 -10.29
N GLY A 93 6.07 -12.87 -9.10
CA GLY A 93 7.37 -12.24 -8.82
C GLY A 93 7.49 -10.80 -9.31
N GLU A 94 6.53 -10.31 -10.10
CA GLU A 94 6.54 -8.93 -10.56
C GLU A 94 6.12 -7.95 -9.46
N THR A 95 6.61 -6.71 -9.56
CA THR A 95 6.35 -5.66 -8.59
C THR A 95 5.01 -4.99 -8.86
N SER A 96 4.16 -4.93 -7.85
CA SER A 96 2.85 -4.26 -7.90
C SER A 96 2.86 -2.87 -7.26
N ILE A 97 3.75 -2.63 -6.30
CA ILE A 97 3.91 -1.36 -5.60
C ILE A 97 5.37 -1.13 -5.24
N ILE A 98 5.83 0.11 -5.40
CA ILE A 98 7.10 0.58 -4.82
C ILE A 98 6.79 1.69 -3.83
N ILE A 99 7.35 1.59 -2.63
CA ILE A 99 7.40 2.66 -1.64
C ILE A 99 8.86 2.89 -1.30
N ALA A 100 9.42 4.03 -1.71
CA ALA A 100 10.77 4.40 -1.34
C ALA A 100 10.73 5.63 -0.43
N VAL A 101 11.48 5.57 0.67
CA VAL A 101 11.56 6.66 1.64
C VAL A 101 13.02 6.97 1.97
N ALA A 102 13.31 8.24 2.22
CA ALA A 102 14.59 8.66 2.77
C ALA A 102 14.39 9.68 3.88
N CYS A 103 15.15 9.52 4.95
CA CYS A 103 15.13 10.35 6.18
C CYS A 103 16.54 10.59 6.69
N LYS A 104 16.68 11.50 7.67
CA LYS A 104 17.98 11.76 8.33
C LYS A 104 18.52 10.52 9.05
N HIS A 105 17.65 9.78 9.74
CA HIS A 105 18.00 8.64 10.56
C HIS A 105 17.21 7.38 10.18
N ARG A 106 17.82 6.21 10.43
CA ARG A 106 17.22 4.91 10.11
C ARG A 106 15.89 4.67 10.80
N ASP A 107 15.75 5.07 12.06
CA ASP A 107 14.53 4.82 12.83
C ASP A 107 13.33 5.51 12.20
N GLU A 108 13.49 6.77 11.75
CA GLU A 108 12.49 7.50 11.00
C GLU A 108 12.14 6.81 9.68
N ALA A 109 13.15 6.30 8.95
CA ALA A 109 12.92 5.64 7.66
C ALA A 109 12.12 4.33 7.83
N TYR A 110 12.42 3.51 8.85
CA TYR A 110 11.65 2.29 9.13
C TYR A 110 10.21 2.58 9.54
N VAL A 111 10.01 3.52 10.47
CA VAL A 111 8.68 3.92 10.93
C VAL A 111 7.86 4.50 9.77
N LEU A 112 8.47 5.37 8.97
CA LEU A 112 7.82 6.01 7.82
C LEU A 112 7.40 5.00 6.77
N SER A 113 8.30 4.11 6.35
CA SER A 113 8.02 3.09 5.34
C SER A 113 6.87 2.17 5.78
N ARG A 114 6.91 1.70 7.04
CA ARG A 114 5.86 0.85 7.61
C ARG A 114 4.54 1.58 7.70
N TYR A 115 4.52 2.80 8.20
CA TYR A 115 3.30 3.60 8.32
C TYR A 115 2.62 3.77 6.95
N ILE A 116 3.37 4.14 5.92
CA ILE A 116 2.83 4.37 4.58
C ILE A 116 2.17 3.10 4.03
N ILE A 117 2.85 1.95 4.05
CA ILE A 117 2.27 0.71 3.49
C ILE A 117 1.02 0.26 4.26
N GLU A 118 1.02 0.36 5.59
CA GLU A 118 -0.14 -0.01 6.41
C GLU A 118 -1.34 0.90 6.13
N GLU A 119 -1.13 2.22 6.02
CA GLU A 119 -2.21 3.16 5.73
C GLU A 119 -2.73 3.03 4.29
N ILE A 120 -1.86 2.79 3.30
CA ILE A 120 -2.29 2.47 1.93
C ILE A 120 -3.22 1.26 1.91
N LYS A 121 -2.82 0.17 2.59
CA LYS A 121 -3.62 -1.05 2.66
C LYS A 121 -4.97 -0.87 3.37
N LYS A 122 -5.06 0.05 4.32
CA LYS A 122 -6.29 0.30 5.08
C LYS A 122 -7.31 1.13 4.31
N ARG A 123 -6.87 2.16 3.57
CA ARG A 123 -7.79 3.20 3.12
C ARG A 123 -7.66 3.65 1.66
N SER A 124 -6.57 3.27 0.96
CA SER A 124 -6.50 3.63 -0.46
C SER A 124 -7.42 2.73 -1.29
N PRO A 125 -8.27 3.30 -2.16
CA PRO A 125 -9.24 2.54 -2.94
C PRO A 125 -8.57 1.81 -4.10
N ILE A 126 -7.84 0.74 -3.75
CA ILE A 126 -7.17 -0.18 -4.66
C ILE A 126 -7.74 -1.57 -4.41
N TRP A 127 -8.30 -2.17 -5.44
CA TRP A 127 -8.87 -3.51 -5.39
C TRP A 127 -7.94 -4.50 -6.07
N LYS A 128 -7.93 -5.73 -5.57
CA LYS A 128 -7.15 -6.82 -6.15
C LYS A 128 -8.03 -8.03 -6.46
N LYS A 129 -7.83 -8.59 -7.64
CA LYS A 129 -8.43 -9.85 -8.08
C LYS A 129 -7.32 -10.87 -8.24
N GLU A 130 -7.33 -11.91 -7.43
CA GLU A 130 -6.37 -13.00 -7.55
C GLU A 130 -6.83 -14.01 -8.60
N HIS A 131 -5.89 -14.48 -9.40
CA HIS A 131 -6.10 -15.53 -10.39
C HIS A 131 -5.43 -16.80 -9.89
N TYR A 132 -6.22 -17.85 -9.79
CA TYR A 132 -5.78 -19.15 -9.29
C TYR A 132 -5.64 -20.16 -10.43
N LYS A 133 -4.72 -21.12 -10.28
CA LYS A 133 -4.43 -22.11 -11.33
C LYS A 133 -5.60 -23.07 -11.57
N ASN A 134 -6.30 -23.46 -10.52
CA ASN A 134 -7.35 -24.49 -10.56
C ASN A 134 -8.73 -23.96 -10.12
N ASP A 135 -8.85 -22.67 -9.82
CA ASP A 135 -10.06 -22.04 -9.33
C ASP A 135 -10.46 -20.83 -10.20
N GLU A 136 -11.72 -20.43 -10.10
CA GLU A 136 -12.15 -19.18 -10.68
C GLU A 136 -11.43 -18.00 -9.99
N SER A 137 -11.11 -16.97 -10.77
CA SER A 137 -10.50 -15.74 -10.24
C SER A 137 -11.49 -14.98 -9.37
N GLU A 138 -11.09 -14.59 -8.18
CA GLU A 138 -11.93 -13.90 -7.21
C GLU A 138 -11.42 -12.49 -6.90
N TRP A 139 -12.35 -11.52 -6.82
CA TRP A 139 -12.06 -10.24 -6.20
C TRP A 139 -11.95 -10.43 -4.70
N LEU A 140 -10.76 -10.20 -4.16
CA LEU A 140 -10.60 -10.24 -2.72
C LEU A 140 -11.35 -9.07 -2.09
N LYS A 141 -12.14 -9.37 -1.07
CA LYS A 141 -12.77 -8.33 -0.26
C LYS A 141 -11.65 -7.43 0.26
N GLY A 142 -11.66 -6.16 -0.17
CA GLY A 142 -10.83 -5.14 0.43
C GLY A 142 -11.08 -5.10 1.94
N ASN A 143 -10.18 -4.51 2.70
CA ASN A 143 -10.41 -4.31 4.13
C ASN A 143 -11.81 -3.70 4.33
N PRO A 144 -12.69 -4.29 5.14
CA PRO A 144 -14.08 -3.83 5.32
C PRO A 144 -14.20 -2.38 5.80
N CYS A 145 -13.12 -1.75 6.21
CA CYS A 145 -13.06 -0.34 6.59
C CYS A 145 -13.20 0.64 5.41
N LEU A 146 -13.18 0.17 4.14
CA LEU A 146 -13.32 1.02 2.96
C LEU A 146 -14.78 1.20 2.49
N LEU A 147 -15.74 0.57 3.13
CA LEU A 147 -17.17 0.78 2.83
C LEU A 147 -17.79 1.98 3.56
N TYR A 148 -16.96 2.79 4.25
CA TYR A 148 -17.43 4.03 4.88
C TYR A 148 -17.27 5.20 3.92
N THR A 149 -18.13 5.26 2.91
CA THR A 149 -18.42 6.51 2.21
C THR A 149 -19.53 7.22 2.95
N SER A 150 -19.20 8.34 3.56
CA SER A 150 -20.05 9.52 3.74
C SER A 150 -21.51 9.33 4.16
N ASP A 151 -21.80 8.54 5.17
CA ASP A 151 -22.95 8.79 6.04
C ASP A 151 -22.53 8.52 7.49
N ALA A 152 -21.74 9.45 8.00
CA ALA A 152 -21.34 9.46 9.39
C ALA A 152 -22.48 10.02 10.24
N ALA A 153 -23.47 9.22 10.46
CA ALA A 153 -24.39 9.40 11.55
C ALA A 153 -24.89 8.04 11.99
N ASP A 154 -24.00 7.17 12.42
CA ASP A 154 -24.33 6.22 13.48
C ASP A 154 -23.10 5.36 13.79
N ASP A 155 -22.71 5.37 15.04
CA ASP A 155 -21.74 4.52 15.69
C ASP A 155 -21.82 3.07 15.24
N MET A 156 -20.88 2.64 14.43
CA MET A 156 -20.55 1.22 14.34
C MET A 156 -19.08 1.03 14.61
N GLN A 157 -18.80 0.64 15.84
CA GLN A 157 -17.54 0.06 16.25
C GLN A 157 -17.14 -1.02 15.26
N CYS A 158 -15.92 -0.93 14.71
CA CYS A 158 -15.28 -2.07 14.08
C CYS A 158 -15.22 -3.21 15.09
N VAL A 159 -16.13 -4.16 15.00
CA VAL A 159 -16.11 -5.35 15.83
C VAL A 159 -14.94 -6.20 15.36
N ASP A 160 -13.93 -6.28 16.20
CA ASP A 160 -12.85 -7.24 16.05
C ASP A 160 -13.43 -8.65 16.23
N LEU A 161 -13.60 -9.38 15.13
CA LEU A 161 -14.09 -10.75 15.13
C LEU A 161 -13.06 -11.77 15.66
N GLY A 162 -12.00 -11.29 16.30
CA GLY A 162 -11.00 -12.08 17.02
C GLY A 162 -11.33 -12.31 18.52
N GLY A 163 -12.61 -12.29 18.92
CA GLY A 163 -13.04 -12.40 20.29
C GLY A 163 -12.57 -13.67 20.99
N ARG A 164 -11.63 -13.54 21.92
CA ARG A 164 -11.32 -14.56 22.93
C ARG A 164 -12.58 -14.85 23.74
N ARG A 165 -13.01 -16.11 23.72
CA ARG A 165 -14.02 -16.61 24.67
C ARG A 165 -13.52 -16.41 26.08
N ILE A 166 -14.17 -15.54 26.85
CA ILE A 166 -14.02 -15.47 28.31
C ILE A 166 -14.88 -16.57 28.88
N ILE A 167 -14.25 -17.61 29.39
CA ILE A 167 -14.95 -18.63 30.24
C ILE A 167 -15.10 -17.99 31.60
N LYS A 168 -16.33 -17.63 31.98
CA LYS A 168 -16.68 -17.34 33.38
C LYS A 168 -16.82 -18.67 34.14
N LYS A 169 -16.06 -18.77 35.24
CA LYS A 169 -16.33 -19.71 36.31
C LYS A 169 -17.51 -19.23 37.15
#